data_b1fc93d0536d0d35a6060f51baeda49f
#
_entry.id   b1fc93d0536d0d35a6060f51baeda49f
#
_cell.length_a   1.000
_cell.length_b   1.000
_cell.length_c   1.000
_cell.angle_alpha   90.00
_cell.angle_beta   90.00
_cell.angle_gamma   90.00
#
_symmetry.space_group_name_H-M   'P 1'
#
loop_
_entity.id
_entity.type
_entity.pdbx_description
1 polymer ?
#
loop_
_entity_poly.entity_id
_entity_poly.type
_entity_poly.pdbx_seq_one_letter_code
_entity_poly.pdbx_strand_id
1 'polypeptide(L)'
;MKIVVLAGGLSPERNVSLSSGAMVTQALRSRGHQVALVDLFFGLEGVDPAKDLYDAPIPESFKKVSPQAPDLEQVRASRQDKSPSVIGPGVLELCQKADVVYLALHGSCGEDGRIQAALDLLGVPYTGSDCVSSAIAMDKDLTKRLVADKVVTPKWQSVVVTEENLDQLTREVELPVVVKPIDSGSSIGVYIARERDELRMALAESIKLGGRTVLEQYISGREIQVAILKDRALPSIEIIPKEGFYDYENKYQPGAALEVCPAEIPAEWEKAIGDAALTVFKTIGLAVYSRADFIVTEDGTPYFLEINTLPGMTPTSLVPQEAAAVGIDYATLCETIIEASLEARKGGI
;
A
#
# COMPACT_ATOMS: atom_id res chain seq x y z
N MET A 1 1.94 -24.82 8.25
CA MET A 1 2.44 -23.75 9.15
C MET A 1 1.28 -23.14 9.93
N LYS A 2 1.59 -22.57 11.09
CA LYS A 2 0.69 -21.66 11.83
C LYS A 2 0.95 -20.23 11.38
N ILE A 3 -0.05 -19.60 10.81
CA ILE A 3 0.05 -18.27 10.21
C ILE A 3 -0.94 -17.33 10.89
N VAL A 4 -0.48 -16.17 11.32
CA VAL A 4 -1.36 -15.07 11.72
C VAL A 4 -1.45 -14.08 10.57
N VAL A 5 -2.65 -13.80 10.09
CA VAL A 5 -2.92 -12.75 9.11
C VAL A 5 -3.36 -11.51 9.88
N LEU A 6 -2.54 -10.46 9.85
CA LEU A 6 -2.91 -9.15 10.40
C LEU A 6 -3.59 -8.32 9.33
N ALA A 7 -4.79 -7.83 9.62
CA ALA A 7 -5.59 -7.01 8.73
C ALA A 7 -6.25 -5.86 9.49
N GLY A 8 -7.01 -5.02 8.83
CA GLY A 8 -7.74 -3.90 9.42
C GLY A 8 -6.81 -2.77 9.87
N GLY A 9 -6.60 -2.66 11.16
CA GLY A 9 -5.82 -1.55 11.71
C GLY A 9 -6.61 -0.23 11.74
N LEU A 10 -5.91 0.87 11.92
CA LEU A 10 -6.49 2.22 12.02
C LEU A 10 -5.95 3.12 10.90
N SER A 11 -6.34 2.81 9.67
CA SER A 11 -6.03 3.58 8.47
C SER A 11 -7.28 3.80 7.61
N PRO A 12 -7.29 4.80 6.72
CA PRO A 12 -8.39 4.98 5.79
C PRO A 12 -8.64 3.78 4.87
N GLU A 13 -7.63 2.91 4.69
CA GLU A 13 -7.69 1.69 3.88
C GLU A 13 -8.12 0.44 4.67
N ARG A 14 -8.60 0.62 5.91
CA ARG A 14 -9.01 -0.46 6.82
C ARG A 14 -9.92 -1.50 6.17
N ASN A 15 -10.93 -1.08 5.41
CA ASN A 15 -11.91 -1.99 4.81
C ASN A 15 -11.28 -2.85 3.71
N VAL A 16 -10.36 -2.28 2.94
CA VAL A 16 -9.57 -2.98 1.92
C VAL A 16 -8.66 -4.01 2.58
N SER A 17 -8.01 -3.61 3.66
CA SER A 17 -7.14 -4.47 4.47
C SER A 17 -7.90 -5.68 5.03
N LEU A 18 -9.10 -5.48 5.60
CA LEU A 18 -9.93 -6.57 6.10
C LEU A 18 -10.33 -7.54 4.97
N SER A 19 -10.67 -7.02 3.79
CA SER A 19 -11.00 -7.84 2.62
C SER A 19 -9.78 -8.62 2.12
N SER A 20 -8.64 -7.97 1.97
CA SER A 20 -7.36 -8.62 1.62
C SER A 20 -7.03 -9.74 2.61
N GLY A 21 -7.10 -9.45 3.91
CA GLY A 21 -6.85 -10.43 4.96
C GLY A 21 -7.79 -11.63 4.94
N ALA A 22 -9.08 -11.39 4.67
CA ALA A 22 -10.07 -12.46 4.52
C ALA A 22 -9.75 -13.38 3.34
N MET A 23 -9.40 -12.81 2.18
CA MET A 23 -9.07 -13.57 0.97
C MET A 23 -7.75 -14.34 1.12
N VAL A 24 -6.71 -13.72 1.66
CA VAL A 24 -5.43 -14.37 1.98
C VAL A 24 -5.64 -15.53 2.96
N THR A 25 -6.43 -15.32 4.02
CA THR A 25 -6.74 -16.38 4.99
C THR A 25 -7.42 -17.58 4.33
N GLN A 26 -8.40 -17.32 3.46
CA GLN A 26 -9.09 -18.38 2.74
C GLN A 26 -8.15 -19.14 1.79
N ALA A 27 -7.31 -18.43 1.06
CA ALA A 27 -6.34 -19.01 0.15
C ALA A 27 -5.32 -19.89 0.87
N LEU A 28 -4.73 -19.40 1.96
CA LEU A 28 -3.76 -20.17 2.73
C LEU A 28 -4.37 -21.38 3.44
N ARG A 29 -5.62 -21.28 3.94
CA ARG A 29 -6.35 -22.43 4.49
C ARG A 29 -6.62 -23.48 3.42
N SER A 30 -6.93 -23.11 2.17
CA SER A 30 -7.12 -24.06 1.07
C SER A 30 -5.86 -24.86 0.72
N ARG A 31 -4.69 -24.34 1.10
CA ARG A 31 -3.39 -25.01 0.98
C ARG A 31 -3.00 -25.84 2.23
N GLY A 32 -3.90 -25.94 3.20
CA GLY A 32 -3.70 -26.77 4.40
C GLY A 32 -2.93 -26.07 5.52
N HIS A 33 -2.75 -24.76 5.48
CA HIS A 33 -2.18 -24.00 6.60
C HIS A 33 -3.22 -23.76 7.70
N GLN A 34 -2.77 -23.69 8.95
CA GLN A 34 -3.55 -23.22 10.08
C GLN A 34 -3.46 -21.69 10.14
N VAL A 35 -4.56 -20.98 9.91
CA VAL A 35 -4.52 -19.52 9.71
C VAL A 35 -5.51 -18.81 10.63
N ALA A 36 -5.00 -17.91 11.48
CA ALA A 36 -5.79 -16.99 12.29
C ALA A 36 -5.84 -15.62 11.64
N LEU A 37 -7.05 -15.12 11.34
CA LEU A 37 -7.26 -13.74 10.88
C LEU A 37 -7.54 -12.84 12.08
N VAL A 38 -6.76 -11.77 12.23
CA VAL A 38 -6.86 -10.85 13.36
C VAL A 38 -6.86 -9.41 12.88
N ASP A 39 -7.79 -8.63 13.40
CA ASP A 39 -7.80 -7.19 13.25
C ASP A 39 -6.70 -6.58 14.14
N LEU A 40 -5.75 -5.87 13.55
CA LEU A 40 -4.64 -5.26 14.29
C LEU A 40 -5.13 -4.31 15.39
N PHE A 41 -6.19 -3.53 15.13
CA PHE A 41 -6.66 -2.51 16.05
C PHE A 41 -7.55 -3.08 17.16
N PHE A 42 -8.50 -3.96 16.84
CA PHE A 42 -9.37 -4.58 17.84
C PHE A 42 -8.70 -5.74 18.57
N GLY A 43 -7.74 -6.40 17.93
CA GLY A 43 -7.05 -7.54 18.52
C GLY A 43 -7.99 -8.69 18.87
N LEU A 44 -7.78 -9.24 20.06
CA LEU A 44 -8.58 -10.34 20.62
C LEU A 44 -9.66 -9.85 21.62
N GLU A 45 -10.09 -8.60 21.49
CA GLU A 45 -11.11 -8.06 22.36
C GLU A 45 -12.41 -8.87 22.26
N GLY A 46 -12.92 -9.34 23.40
CA GLY A 46 -14.15 -10.16 23.46
C GLY A 46 -14.01 -11.60 22.92
N VAL A 47 -12.80 -12.02 22.55
CA VAL A 47 -12.53 -13.39 22.09
C VAL A 47 -12.32 -14.29 23.30
N ASP A 48 -13.00 -15.43 23.31
CA ASP A 48 -12.79 -16.48 24.33
C ASP A 48 -11.37 -17.04 24.22
N PRO A 49 -10.54 -16.94 25.28
CA PRO A 49 -9.17 -17.46 25.29
C PRO A 49 -9.06 -18.99 25.05
N ALA A 50 -10.15 -19.73 25.28
CA ALA A 50 -10.21 -21.18 25.05
C ALA A 50 -10.49 -21.55 23.58
N LYS A 51 -10.87 -20.57 22.75
CA LYS A 51 -11.23 -20.81 21.36
C LYS A 51 -9.99 -20.91 20.48
N ASP A 52 -9.96 -21.93 19.62
CA ASP A 52 -8.93 -22.00 18.59
C ASP A 52 -9.19 -20.93 17.51
N LEU A 53 -8.27 -19.98 17.39
CA LEU A 53 -8.36 -18.87 16.45
C LEU A 53 -7.95 -19.28 15.03
N TYR A 54 -7.16 -20.34 14.88
CA TYR A 54 -6.65 -20.75 13.57
C TYR A 54 -7.72 -21.32 12.65
N ASP A 55 -8.82 -21.86 13.22
CA ASP A 55 -9.97 -22.36 12.47
C ASP A 55 -11.23 -21.48 12.61
N ALA A 56 -11.08 -20.30 13.24
CA ALA A 56 -12.21 -19.40 13.44
C ALA A 56 -12.83 -18.97 12.09
N PRO A 57 -14.17 -18.89 11.97
CA PRO A 57 -14.83 -18.44 10.75
C PRO A 57 -14.45 -16.99 10.46
N ILE A 58 -14.26 -16.71 9.17
CA ILE A 58 -13.98 -15.34 8.69
C ILE A 58 -15.30 -14.55 8.76
N PRO A 59 -15.34 -13.39 9.44
CA PRO A 59 -16.54 -12.56 9.51
C PRO A 59 -17.00 -12.12 8.11
N GLU A 60 -18.28 -12.22 7.81
CA GLU A 60 -18.81 -11.78 6.52
C GLU A 60 -18.62 -10.28 6.25
N SER A 61 -18.57 -9.47 7.30
CA SER A 61 -18.27 -8.05 7.21
C SER A 61 -16.87 -7.75 6.67
N PHE A 62 -15.91 -8.68 6.82
CA PHE A 62 -14.54 -8.52 6.33
C PHE A 62 -14.43 -8.78 4.82
N LYS A 63 -15.40 -9.43 4.22
CA LYS A 63 -15.38 -9.77 2.79
C LYS A 63 -15.88 -8.65 1.87
N LYS A 64 -16.36 -7.55 2.44
CA LYS A 64 -16.96 -6.43 1.69
C LYS A 64 -16.13 -5.17 1.85
N VAL A 65 -15.75 -4.55 0.74
CA VAL A 65 -15.14 -3.23 0.72
C VAL A 65 -16.25 -2.18 0.57
N SER A 66 -16.31 -1.23 1.50
CA SER A 66 -17.20 -0.07 1.39
C SER A 66 -16.63 0.92 0.36
N PRO A 67 -17.47 1.55 -0.48
CA PRO A 67 -17.02 2.61 -1.38
C PRO A 67 -16.52 3.88 -0.65
N GLN A 68 -16.86 4.02 0.63
CA GLN A 68 -16.43 5.14 1.45
C GLN A 68 -15.36 4.71 2.45
N ALA A 69 -14.35 5.56 2.63
CA ALA A 69 -13.36 5.38 3.68
C ALA A 69 -14.04 5.34 5.07
N PRO A 70 -13.54 4.52 6.01
CA PRO A 70 -14.11 4.43 7.35
C PRO A 70 -13.87 5.71 8.15
N ASP A 71 -14.84 6.06 9.00
CA ASP A 71 -14.64 7.07 10.04
C ASP A 71 -13.74 6.52 11.14
N LEU A 72 -12.47 6.93 11.12
CA LEU A 72 -11.45 6.42 12.04
C LEU A 72 -11.70 6.83 13.50
N GLU A 73 -12.34 7.96 13.74
CA GLU A 73 -12.72 8.39 15.10
C GLU A 73 -13.82 7.48 15.65
N GLN A 74 -14.80 7.12 14.82
CA GLN A 74 -15.82 6.16 15.20
C GLN A 74 -15.22 4.77 15.43
N VAL A 75 -14.30 4.32 14.57
CA VAL A 75 -13.57 3.04 14.77
C VAL A 75 -12.83 3.07 16.10
N ARG A 76 -12.08 4.14 16.39
CA ARG A 76 -11.36 4.32 17.66
C ARG A 76 -12.31 4.30 18.86
N ALA A 77 -13.42 5.01 18.77
CA ALA A 77 -14.41 5.09 19.84
C ALA A 77 -15.12 3.76 20.14
N SER A 78 -15.23 2.88 19.13
CA SER A 78 -15.94 1.60 19.28
C SER A 78 -15.11 0.51 20.01
N ARG A 79 -13.77 0.65 20.13
CA ARG A 79 -12.95 -0.27 20.90
C ARG A 79 -13.23 -0.13 22.40
N GLN A 80 -13.44 -1.24 23.11
CA GLN A 80 -13.75 -1.23 24.55
C GLN A 80 -12.52 -0.86 25.37
N ASP A 81 -11.35 -1.47 25.04
CA ASP A 81 -10.07 -1.04 25.57
C ASP A 81 -9.76 0.39 25.08
N LYS A 82 -9.72 1.34 26.01
CA LYS A 82 -9.43 2.75 25.75
C LYS A 82 -7.93 3.06 25.74
N SER A 83 -7.07 2.06 25.61
CA SER A 83 -5.63 2.22 25.41
C SER A 83 -5.35 3.09 24.20
N PRO A 84 -4.32 3.97 24.25
CA PRO A 84 -3.88 4.73 23.07
C PRO A 84 -3.16 3.88 22.02
N SER A 85 -2.86 2.62 22.33
CA SER A 85 -2.18 1.68 21.42
C SER A 85 -2.99 1.48 20.14
N VAL A 86 -2.32 1.46 19.00
CA VAL A 86 -2.89 1.06 17.71
C VAL A 86 -2.87 -0.46 17.51
N ILE A 87 -2.18 -1.20 18.41
CA ILE A 87 -2.16 -2.65 18.46
C ILE A 87 -3.15 -3.07 19.55
N GLY A 88 -4.12 -3.88 19.18
CA GLY A 88 -5.15 -4.39 20.08
C GLY A 88 -4.63 -5.46 21.05
N PRO A 89 -5.38 -5.75 22.12
CA PRO A 89 -4.97 -6.71 23.13
C PRO A 89 -4.77 -8.12 22.53
N GLY A 90 -3.74 -8.81 22.96
CA GLY A 90 -3.42 -10.20 22.60
C GLY A 90 -2.84 -10.41 21.20
N VAL A 91 -2.70 -9.35 20.39
CA VAL A 91 -2.18 -9.47 19.02
C VAL A 91 -0.72 -9.93 19.02
N LEU A 92 0.15 -9.27 19.77
CA LEU A 92 1.58 -9.58 19.78
C LEU A 92 1.84 -10.96 20.36
N GLU A 93 1.13 -11.34 21.40
CA GLU A 93 1.22 -12.66 22.02
C GLU A 93 0.77 -13.78 21.07
N LEU A 94 -0.21 -13.52 20.22
CA LEU A 94 -0.62 -14.46 19.18
C LEU A 94 0.42 -14.56 18.07
N CYS A 95 0.96 -13.41 17.62
CA CYS A 95 2.02 -13.36 16.63
C CYS A 95 3.27 -14.14 17.06
N GLN A 96 3.66 -14.07 18.32
CA GLN A 96 4.80 -14.83 18.87
C GLN A 96 4.61 -16.36 18.85
N LYS A 97 3.37 -16.84 18.68
CA LYS A 97 3.04 -18.29 18.61
C LYS A 97 2.91 -18.79 17.16
N ALA A 98 3.01 -17.89 16.19
CA ALA A 98 2.94 -18.22 14.78
C ALA A 98 4.33 -18.56 14.20
N ASP A 99 4.35 -19.35 13.13
CA ASP A 99 5.55 -19.58 12.35
C ASP A 99 5.90 -18.32 11.50
N VAL A 100 4.87 -17.58 11.09
CA VAL A 100 5.00 -16.33 10.33
C VAL A 100 3.73 -15.48 10.47
N VAL A 101 3.90 -14.17 10.42
CA VAL A 101 2.81 -13.19 10.34
C VAL A 101 2.66 -12.69 8.90
N TYR A 102 1.49 -12.89 8.31
CA TYR A 102 1.16 -12.30 7.01
C TYR A 102 0.57 -10.90 7.22
N LEU A 103 1.25 -9.88 6.68
CA LEU A 103 0.80 -8.50 6.76
C LEU A 103 -0.14 -8.20 5.59
N ALA A 104 -1.46 -8.21 5.84
CA ALA A 104 -2.49 -7.79 4.90
C ALA A 104 -3.00 -6.38 5.25
N LEU A 105 -2.12 -5.56 5.81
CA LEU A 105 -2.38 -4.18 6.22
C LEU A 105 -2.11 -3.21 5.06
N HIS A 106 -2.76 -2.05 5.07
CA HIS A 106 -2.54 -1.00 4.10
C HIS A 106 -2.45 0.37 4.79
N GLY A 107 -1.69 1.29 4.19
CA GLY A 107 -1.49 2.63 4.70
C GLY A 107 -0.72 2.68 6.03
N SER A 108 -1.03 3.70 6.84
CA SER A 108 -0.38 3.90 8.14
C SER A 108 -0.53 2.70 9.07
N CYS A 109 0.49 2.43 9.87
CA CYS A 109 0.64 1.25 10.74
C CYS A 109 0.80 -0.10 10.01
N GLY A 110 0.71 -0.13 8.68
CA GLY A 110 0.97 -1.31 7.85
C GLY A 110 2.22 -1.14 6.99
N GLU A 111 2.28 -0.03 6.23
CA GLU A 111 3.33 0.22 5.25
C GLU A 111 4.41 1.21 5.73
N ASP A 112 4.28 1.75 6.94
CA ASP A 112 5.17 2.79 7.49
C ASP A 112 6.30 2.26 8.39
N GLY A 113 6.50 0.95 8.44
CA GLY A 113 7.57 0.30 9.20
C GLY A 113 7.26 0.05 10.67
N ARG A 114 6.17 0.59 11.24
CA ARG A 114 5.90 0.52 12.68
C ARG A 114 5.56 -0.89 13.15
N ILE A 115 4.68 -1.59 12.46
CA ILE A 115 4.35 -2.99 12.82
C ILE A 115 5.54 -3.91 12.53
N GLN A 116 6.30 -3.66 11.47
CA GLN A 116 7.51 -4.39 11.15
C GLN A 116 8.52 -4.28 12.29
N ALA A 117 8.80 -3.06 12.78
CA ALA A 117 9.70 -2.83 13.92
C ALA A 117 9.22 -3.54 15.20
N ALA A 118 7.91 -3.54 15.48
CA ALA A 118 7.36 -4.25 16.64
C ALA A 118 7.59 -5.76 16.53
N LEU A 119 7.39 -6.35 15.35
CA LEU A 119 7.61 -7.77 15.11
C LEU A 119 9.10 -8.14 15.11
N ASP A 120 9.97 -7.27 14.56
CA ASP A 120 11.43 -7.41 14.60
C ASP A 120 11.93 -7.50 16.05
N LEU A 121 11.50 -6.58 16.92
CA LEU A 121 11.87 -6.57 18.33
C LEU A 121 11.38 -7.81 19.11
N LEU A 122 10.34 -8.46 18.63
CA LEU A 122 9.81 -9.70 19.20
C LEU A 122 10.43 -10.97 18.57
N GLY A 123 11.27 -10.82 17.55
CA GLY A 123 11.84 -11.94 16.81
C GLY A 123 10.80 -12.73 16.02
N VAL A 124 9.69 -12.10 15.61
CA VAL A 124 8.58 -12.75 14.90
C VAL A 124 8.75 -12.54 13.40
N PRO A 125 8.88 -13.61 12.59
CA PRO A 125 8.92 -13.50 11.14
C PRO A 125 7.60 -12.95 10.55
N TYR A 126 7.71 -12.08 9.55
CA TYR A 126 6.54 -11.50 8.88
C TYR A 126 6.77 -11.35 7.38
N THR A 127 5.71 -11.13 6.61
CA THR A 127 5.79 -10.99 5.15
C THR A 127 6.14 -9.56 4.71
N GLY A 128 6.85 -9.46 3.56
CA GLY A 128 7.18 -8.19 2.92
C GLY A 128 8.51 -7.59 3.40
N SER A 129 8.67 -6.31 3.16
CA SER A 129 9.87 -5.52 3.44
C SER A 129 10.07 -5.24 4.93
N ASP A 130 11.29 -4.85 5.32
CA ASP A 130 11.64 -4.52 6.71
C ASP A 130 11.09 -3.14 7.15
N CYS A 131 11.33 -2.79 8.41
CA CYS A 131 10.83 -1.55 8.99
C CYS A 131 11.45 -0.29 8.34
N VAL A 132 12.72 -0.33 7.97
CA VAL A 132 13.43 0.84 7.43
C VAL A 132 13.01 1.10 5.99
N SER A 133 13.06 0.07 5.15
CA SER A 133 12.68 0.19 3.74
C SER A 133 11.19 0.51 3.56
N SER A 134 10.32 -0.04 4.42
CA SER A 134 8.89 0.32 4.46
C SER A 134 8.67 1.80 4.83
N ALA A 135 9.36 2.30 5.85
CA ALA A 135 9.26 3.70 6.25
C ALA A 135 9.74 4.66 5.16
N ILE A 136 10.82 4.30 4.44
CA ILE A 136 11.32 5.07 3.30
C ILE A 136 10.30 5.08 2.16
N ALA A 137 9.77 3.91 1.79
CA ALA A 137 8.80 3.78 0.70
C ALA A 137 7.52 4.59 0.96
N MET A 138 7.07 4.67 2.20
CA MET A 138 5.89 5.43 2.58
C MET A 138 6.08 6.94 2.46
N ASP A 139 7.28 7.46 2.69
CA ASP A 139 7.61 8.89 2.54
C ASP A 139 8.01 9.19 1.08
N LYS A 140 7.10 9.85 0.34
CA LYS A 140 7.29 10.15 -1.09
C LYS A 140 8.50 11.05 -1.34
N ASP A 141 8.82 11.99 -0.45
CA ASP A 141 9.98 12.87 -0.59
C ASP A 141 11.29 12.11 -0.38
N LEU A 142 11.37 11.29 0.67
CA LEU A 142 12.55 10.46 0.94
C LEU A 142 12.81 9.47 -0.21
N THR A 143 11.77 8.76 -0.65
CA THR A 143 11.88 7.83 -1.79
C THR A 143 12.42 8.55 -3.03
N LYS A 144 11.82 9.68 -3.42
CA LYS A 144 12.25 10.46 -4.59
C LYS A 144 13.69 10.95 -4.47
N ARG A 145 14.10 11.45 -3.31
CA ARG A 145 15.49 11.88 -3.05
C ARG A 145 16.51 10.75 -3.25
N LEU A 146 16.16 9.52 -2.89
CA LEU A 146 17.04 8.35 -3.03
C LEU A 146 17.14 7.82 -4.46
N VAL A 147 16.12 8.06 -5.29
CA VAL A 147 16.03 7.45 -6.62
C VAL A 147 16.13 8.43 -7.79
N ALA A 148 16.08 9.74 -7.56
CA ALA A 148 16.02 10.76 -8.62
C ALA A 148 17.25 10.82 -9.54
N ASP A 149 18.39 10.29 -9.11
CA ASP A 149 19.59 10.16 -9.94
C ASP A 149 19.65 8.85 -10.73
N LYS A 150 18.68 7.94 -10.53
CA LYS A 150 18.65 6.59 -11.11
C LYS A 150 17.44 6.34 -12.00
N VAL A 151 16.30 6.95 -11.68
CA VAL A 151 15.05 6.82 -12.45
C VAL A 151 14.43 8.17 -12.69
N VAL A 152 13.70 8.31 -13.79
CA VAL A 152 12.98 9.54 -14.08
C VAL A 152 11.81 9.68 -13.10
N THR A 153 11.70 10.86 -12.47
CA THR A 153 10.57 11.20 -11.59
C THR A 153 10.12 12.64 -11.91
N PRO A 154 8.83 12.98 -11.74
CA PRO A 154 8.39 14.36 -11.91
C PRO A 154 9.20 15.30 -11.01
N LYS A 155 9.47 16.51 -11.44
CA LYS A 155 10.05 17.54 -10.56
C LYS A 155 9.12 17.74 -9.37
N TRP A 156 9.69 17.89 -8.19
CA TRP A 156 8.90 18.05 -6.96
C TRP A 156 9.58 19.00 -5.97
N GLN A 157 8.79 19.48 -5.05
CA GLN A 157 9.24 20.10 -3.81
C GLN A 157 8.41 19.58 -2.63
N SER A 158 9.05 19.40 -1.51
CA SER A 158 8.40 19.06 -0.23
C SER A 158 8.25 20.32 0.61
N VAL A 159 7.05 20.57 1.09
CA VAL A 159 6.71 21.75 1.89
C VAL A 159 5.84 21.36 3.09
N VAL A 160 5.88 22.18 4.13
CA VAL A 160 4.86 22.15 5.19
C VAL A 160 3.91 23.31 4.91
N VAL A 161 2.68 22.99 4.52
CA VAL A 161 1.63 23.97 4.26
C VAL A 161 1.02 24.40 5.58
N THR A 162 0.93 25.71 5.79
CA THR A 162 0.30 26.33 6.97
C THR A 162 -0.58 27.48 6.52
N GLU A 163 -1.48 27.95 7.39
CA GLU A 163 -2.30 29.14 7.10
C GLU A 163 -1.44 30.37 6.74
N GLU A 164 -0.23 30.47 7.32
CA GLU A 164 0.68 31.60 7.14
C GLU A 164 1.32 31.64 5.73
N ASN A 165 1.64 30.47 5.14
CA ASN A 165 2.28 30.38 3.83
C ASN A 165 1.33 30.03 2.68
N LEU A 166 0.06 29.77 2.97
CA LEU A 166 -0.95 29.36 1.97
C LEU A 166 -1.03 30.32 0.79
N ASP A 167 -1.15 31.62 1.05
CA ASP A 167 -1.27 32.64 0.01
C ASP A 167 0.02 32.80 -0.82
N GLN A 168 1.18 32.63 -0.18
CA GLN A 168 2.46 32.67 -0.88
C GLN A 168 2.58 31.46 -1.83
N LEU A 169 2.38 30.25 -1.32
CA LEU A 169 2.44 29.03 -2.14
C LEU A 169 1.43 29.09 -3.30
N THR A 170 0.20 29.57 -3.03
CA THR A 170 -0.80 29.73 -4.09
C THR A 170 -0.33 30.64 -5.23
N ARG A 171 0.47 31.68 -4.96
CA ARG A 171 0.99 32.59 -6.00
C ARG A 171 2.22 32.04 -6.71
N GLU A 172 3.14 31.38 -5.99
CA GLU A 172 4.49 31.06 -6.48
C GLU A 172 4.61 29.71 -7.17
N VAL A 173 3.78 28.72 -6.79
CA VAL A 173 3.85 27.37 -7.35
C VAL A 173 3.43 27.37 -8.83
N GLU A 174 4.23 26.75 -9.69
CA GLU A 174 3.95 26.60 -11.12
C GLU A 174 2.77 25.64 -11.36
N LEU A 175 1.94 25.94 -12.34
CA LEU A 175 0.78 25.13 -12.74
C LEU A 175 0.99 24.53 -14.15
N PRO A 176 0.43 23.34 -14.44
CA PRO A 176 -0.33 22.49 -13.54
C PRO A 176 0.56 21.75 -12.53
N VAL A 177 0.02 21.50 -11.33
CA VAL A 177 0.73 20.84 -10.23
C VAL A 177 -0.14 19.75 -9.57
N VAL A 178 0.48 18.67 -9.12
CA VAL A 178 -0.14 17.66 -8.26
C VAL A 178 0.22 17.96 -6.81
N VAL A 179 -0.80 18.15 -5.98
CA VAL A 179 -0.68 18.35 -4.52
C VAL A 179 -1.02 17.04 -3.85
N LYS A 180 -0.12 16.50 -3.04
CA LYS A 180 -0.35 15.22 -2.34
C LYS A 180 0.30 15.17 -0.98
N PRO A 181 -0.33 14.55 0.02
CA PRO A 181 0.30 14.30 1.31
C PRO A 181 1.57 13.44 1.11
N ILE A 182 2.57 13.68 1.98
CA ILE A 182 3.87 13.02 1.84
C ILE A 182 3.80 11.52 2.16
N ASP A 183 2.91 11.12 3.09
CA ASP A 183 2.83 9.80 3.70
C ASP A 183 1.39 9.21 3.71
N SER A 184 0.59 9.55 2.69
CA SER A 184 -0.76 9.00 2.50
C SER A 184 -0.80 8.01 1.33
N GLY A 185 -1.69 7.02 1.44
CA GLY A 185 -1.99 6.03 0.40
C GLY A 185 -3.33 6.29 -0.30
N SER A 186 -3.68 5.40 -1.25
CA SER A 186 -4.98 5.35 -1.96
C SER A 186 -5.47 6.67 -2.55
N SER A 187 -4.58 7.52 -3.03
CA SER A 187 -4.89 8.85 -3.60
C SER A 187 -5.66 9.78 -2.65
N ILE A 188 -5.70 9.49 -1.35
CA ILE A 188 -6.37 10.35 -0.36
C ILE A 188 -5.59 11.66 -0.21
N GLY A 189 -6.29 12.78 -0.42
CA GLY A 189 -5.68 14.11 -0.37
C GLY A 189 -4.83 14.46 -1.59
N VAL A 190 -4.94 13.70 -2.68
CA VAL A 190 -4.28 14.00 -3.96
C VAL A 190 -5.18 14.87 -4.81
N TYR A 191 -4.65 16.00 -5.26
CA TYR A 191 -5.35 16.96 -6.12
C TYR A 191 -4.47 17.35 -7.31
N ILE A 192 -5.09 17.46 -8.48
CA ILE A 192 -4.47 18.03 -9.68
C ILE A 192 -4.98 19.45 -9.82
N ALA A 193 -4.13 20.43 -9.54
CA ALA A 193 -4.48 21.85 -9.68
C ALA A 193 -4.00 22.38 -11.03
N ARG A 194 -4.92 22.88 -11.84
CA ARG A 194 -4.68 23.51 -13.16
C ARG A 194 -4.82 25.02 -13.07
N GLU A 195 -5.56 25.50 -12.06
CA GLU A 195 -5.84 26.89 -11.80
C GLU A 195 -5.51 27.29 -10.36
N ARG A 196 -5.37 28.58 -10.11
CA ARG A 196 -4.97 29.11 -8.78
C ARG A 196 -5.97 28.79 -7.67
N ASP A 197 -7.26 28.81 -7.98
CA ASP A 197 -8.31 28.54 -7.01
C ASP A 197 -8.31 27.04 -6.63
N GLU A 198 -8.07 26.15 -7.59
CA GLU A 198 -7.90 24.71 -7.33
C GLU A 198 -6.67 24.44 -6.45
N LEU A 199 -5.54 25.11 -6.75
CA LEU A 199 -4.33 25.00 -5.93
C LEU A 199 -4.58 25.47 -4.51
N ARG A 200 -5.26 26.61 -4.32
CA ARG A 200 -5.59 27.13 -3.01
C ARG A 200 -6.44 26.15 -2.20
N MET A 201 -7.47 25.56 -2.82
CA MET A 201 -8.30 24.53 -2.18
C MET A 201 -7.47 23.31 -1.79
N ALA A 202 -6.64 22.79 -2.70
CA ALA A 202 -5.80 21.64 -2.44
C ALA A 202 -4.80 21.87 -1.28
N LEU A 203 -4.18 23.04 -1.22
CA LEU A 203 -3.28 23.43 -0.14
C LEU A 203 -4.04 23.57 1.20
N ALA A 204 -5.24 24.15 1.20
CA ALA A 204 -6.07 24.24 2.39
C ALA A 204 -6.50 22.85 2.92
N GLU A 205 -6.81 21.90 2.02
CA GLU A 205 -7.08 20.51 2.43
C GLU A 205 -5.82 19.83 2.98
N SER A 206 -4.62 20.14 2.44
CA SER A 206 -3.36 19.62 2.97
C SER A 206 -3.13 20.03 4.44
N ILE A 207 -3.52 21.24 4.84
CA ILE A 207 -3.41 21.68 6.24
C ILE A 207 -4.21 20.77 7.17
N LYS A 208 -5.43 20.38 6.78
CA LYS A 208 -6.28 19.46 7.55
C LYS A 208 -5.66 18.07 7.70
N LEU A 209 -4.82 17.67 6.77
CA LEU A 209 -4.09 16.40 6.77
C LEU A 209 -2.69 16.49 7.41
N GLY A 210 -2.41 17.58 8.16
CA GLY A 210 -1.14 17.76 8.86
C GLY A 210 -0.09 18.58 8.11
N GLY A 211 -0.41 19.08 6.92
CA GLY A 211 0.36 20.06 6.15
C GLY A 211 1.62 19.54 5.45
N ARG A 212 2.14 18.35 5.76
CA ARG A 212 3.30 17.76 5.08
C ARG A 212 2.93 17.35 3.66
N THR A 213 3.43 18.07 2.67
CA THR A 213 2.92 18.02 1.29
C THR A 213 4.04 17.92 0.28
N VAL A 214 3.86 17.09 -0.74
CA VAL A 214 4.64 17.09 -1.98
C VAL A 214 3.86 17.86 -3.05
N LEU A 215 4.49 18.87 -3.62
CA LEU A 215 4.04 19.58 -4.80
C LEU A 215 4.85 19.06 -5.99
N GLU A 216 4.18 18.42 -6.94
CA GLU A 216 4.81 17.66 -7.99
C GLU A 216 4.35 18.12 -9.37
N GLN A 217 5.26 18.23 -10.30
CA GLN A 217 4.95 18.54 -11.71
C GLN A 217 3.90 17.55 -12.23
N TYR A 218 2.82 18.08 -12.81
CA TYR A 218 1.85 17.25 -13.49
C TYR A 218 2.45 16.66 -14.77
N ILE A 219 2.40 15.33 -14.89
CA ILE A 219 2.82 14.60 -16.09
C ILE A 219 1.56 14.06 -16.78
N SER A 220 1.42 14.35 -18.07
CA SER A 220 0.36 13.75 -18.89
C SER A 220 0.87 12.46 -19.51
N GLY A 221 0.12 11.37 -19.37
CA GLY A 221 0.51 10.06 -19.88
C GLY A 221 -0.47 8.96 -19.46
N ARG A 222 -0.05 7.72 -19.69
CA ARG A 222 -0.77 6.50 -19.31
C ARG A 222 -0.38 6.09 -17.88
N GLU A 223 -1.34 5.77 -17.05
CA GLU A 223 -1.06 5.24 -15.71
C GLU A 223 -0.76 3.75 -15.80
N ILE A 224 0.48 3.37 -15.51
CA ILE A 224 0.96 2.00 -15.60
C ILE A 224 1.62 1.62 -14.27
N GLN A 225 1.28 0.44 -13.77
CA GLN A 225 1.82 -0.08 -12.53
C GLN A 225 2.55 -1.40 -12.80
N VAL A 226 3.57 -1.69 -11.97
CA VAL A 226 4.38 -2.90 -12.06
C VAL A 226 4.60 -3.48 -10.69
N ALA A 227 4.15 -4.71 -10.50
CA ALA A 227 4.51 -5.49 -9.32
C ALA A 227 5.91 -6.08 -9.46
N ILE A 228 6.60 -6.13 -8.34
CA ILE A 228 7.86 -6.86 -8.19
C ILE A 228 7.59 -8.03 -7.26
N LEU A 229 7.97 -9.21 -7.68
CA LEU A 229 7.92 -10.43 -6.86
C LEU A 229 9.31 -11.04 -6.79
N LYS A 230 9.89 -11.09 -5.59
CA LYS A 230 11.29 -11.43 -5.32
C LYS A 230 12.23 -10.42 -6.01
N ASP A 231 12.88 -10.81 -7.07
CA ASP A 231 13.85 -10.01 -7.84
C ASP A 231 13.40 -9.75 -9.29
N ARG A 232 12.10 -9.95 -9.58
CA ARG A 232 11.53 -9.86 -10.93
C ARG A 232 10.37 -8.90 -10.99
N ALA A 233 10.36 -8.04 -12.00
CA ALA A 233 9.19 -7.32 -12.41
C ALA A 233 8.19 -8.30 -13.07
N LEU A 234 6.93 -8.23 -12.67
CA LEU A 234 5.83 -8.92 -13.34
C LEU A 234 5.39 -8.11 -14.57
N PRO A 235 4.58 -8.68 -15.47
CA PRO A 235 4.00 -7.93 -16.57
C PRO A 235 3.23 -6.72 -16.05
N SER A 236 3.46 -5.56 -16.67
CA SER A 236 2.80 -4.32 -16.24
C SER A 236 1.28 -4.35 -16.45
N ILE A 237 0.58 -3.54 -15.68
CA ILE A 237 -0.86 -3.34 -15.77
C ILE A 237 -1.17 -1.88 -16.02
N GLU A 238 -1.99 -1.59 -17.04
CA GLU A 238 -2.47 -0.25 -17.31
C GLU A 238 -3.82 0.00 -16.63
N ILE A 239 -3.95 1.19 -16.06
CA ILE A 239 -5.17 1.66 -15.43
C ILE A 239 -5.74 2.79 -16.26
N ILE A 240 -6.97 2.59 -16.76
CA ILE A 240 -7.70 3.55 -17.59
C ILE A 240 -8.97 3.95 -16.81
N PRO A 241 -8.93 5.06 -16.06
CA PRO A 241 -10.13 5.57 -15.40
C PRO A 241 -11.20 5.94 -16.43
N LYS A 242 -12.47 5.61 -16.16
CA LYS A 242 -13.56 6.00 -17.03
C LYS A 242 -13.87 7.49 -16.96
N GLU A 243 -13.68 8.08 -15.79
CA GLU A 243 -13.85 9.50 -15.53
C GLU A 243 -12.76 10.00 -14.57
N GLY A 244 -12.28 11.24 -14.74
CA GLY A 244 -11.35 11.88 -13.84
C GLY A 244 -9.94 11.28 -13.82
N PHE A 245 -9.44 10.97 -12.62
CA PHE A 245 -8.18 10.28 -12.38
C PHE A 245 -8.39 9.10 -11.41
N TYR A 246 -7.39 8.25 -11.22
CA TYR A 246 -7.50 7.04 -10.39
C TYR A 246 -7.46 7.39 -8.90
N ASP A 247 -8.58 7.96 -8.40
CA ASP A 247 -8.80 8.32 -6.99
C ASP A 247 -9.30 7.14 -6.14
N TYR A 248 -9.60 7.40 -4.86
CA TYR A 248 -10.07 6.37 -3.93
C TYR A 248 -11.37 5.69 -4.43
N GLU A 249 -12.30 6.47 -4.96
CA GLU A 249 -13.58 5.95 -5.46
C GLU A 249 -13.37 5.04 -6.67
N ASN A 250 -12.55 5.50 -7.65
CA ASN A 250 -12.22 4.74 -8.85
C ASN A 250 -11.41 3.47 -8.54
N LYS A 251 -10.63 3.43 -7.45
CA LYS A 251 -9.86 2.25 -7.03
C LYS A 251 -10.71 1.11 -6.50
N TYR A 252 -11.83 1.41 -5.84
CA TYR A 252 -12.59 0.40 -5.08
C TYR A 252 -14.02 0.22 -5.54
N GLN A 253 -14.51 1.01 -6.51
CA GLN A 253 -15.80 0.77 -7.16
C GLN A 253 -15.65 -0.16 -8.36
N PRO A 254 -16.34 -1.31 -8.38
CA PRO A 254 -16.28 -2.24 -9.51
C PRO A 254 -16.65 -1.54 -10.84
N GLY A 255 -15.73 -1.59 -11.79
CA GLY A 255 -15.95 -1.06 -13.13
C GLY A 255 -15.76 0.47 -13.28
N ALA A 256 -15.22 1.17 -12.29
CA ALA A 256 -14.87 2.59 -12.38
C ALA A 256 -13.60 2.83 -13.21
N ALA A 257 -12.68 1.90 -13.23
CA ALA A 257 -11.54 1.87 -14.13
C ALA A 257 -11.52 0.58 -14.97
N LEU A 258 -10.89 0.63 -16.12
CA LEU A 258 -10.50 -0.55 -16.90
C LEU A 258 -9.04 -0.86 -16.56
N GLU A 259 -8.78 -2.11 -16.17
CA GLU A 259 -7.47 -2.63 -15.87
C GLU A 259 -7.06 -3.60 -16.98
N VAL A 260 -5.95 -3.32 -17.68
CA VAL A 260 -5.45 -4.12 -18.81
C VAL A 260 -4.13 -4.75 -18.42
N CYS A 261 -4.12 -6.07 -18.19
CA CYS A 261 -2.95 -6.84 -17.80
C CYS A 261 -2.73 -8.06 -18.72
N PRO A 262 -1.57 -8.22 -19.38
CA PRO A 262 -0.48 -7.25 -19.50
C PRO A 262 -0.92 -5.95 -20.19
N ALA A 263 -0.25 -4.84 -19.87
CA ALA A 263 -0.51 -3.56 -20.52
C ALA A 263 -0.22 -3.65 -22.03
N GLU A 264 -1.06 -3.04 -22.86
CA GLU A 264 -0.86 -3.01 -24.31
C GLU A 264 0.13 -1.88 -24.70
N ILE A 265 1.44 -2.15 -24.49
CA ILE A 265 2.55 -1.23 -24.74
C ILE A 265 3.66 -1.90 -25.53
N PRO A 266 4.55 -1.12 -26.21
CA PRO A 266 5.75 -1.65 -26.85
C PRO A 266 6.66 -2.40 -25.86
N ALA A 267 7.32 -3.44 -26.32
CA ALA A 267 8.21 -4.27 -25.48
C ALA A 267 9.36 -3.47 -24.85
N GLU A 268 9.85 -2.43 -25.56
CA GLU A 268 10.87 -1.53 -25.02
C GLU A 268 10.34 -0.68 -23.85
N TRP A 269 9.07 -0.29 -23.86
CA TRP A 269 8.44 0.42 -22.74
C TRP A 269 8.26 -0.51 -21.54
N GLU A 270 7.73 -1.72 -21.77
CA GLU A 270 7.59 -2.75 -20.75
C GLU A 270 8.94 -2.99 -20.03
N LYS A 271 10.02 -3.14 -20.83
CA LYS A 271 11.36 -3.31 -20.27
C LYS A 271 11.82 -2.09 -19.47
N ALA A 272 11.64 -0.88 -19.99
CA ALA A 272 12.06 0.36 -19.31
C ALA A 272 11.33 0.56 -17.97
N ILE A 273 10.03 0.29 -17.93
CA ILE A 273 9.21 0.39 -16.72
C ILE A 273 9.66 -0.66 -15.69
N GLY A 274 9.84 -1.92 -16.12
CA GLY A 274 10.30 -3.01 -15.27
C GLY A 274 11.70 -2.75 -14.69
N ASP A 275 12.64 -2.27 -15.50
CA ASP A 275 13.99 -1.90 -15.07
C ASP A 275 13.96 -0.73 -14.06
N ALA A 276 13.12 0.28 -14.30
CA ALA A 276 12.94 1.40 -13.37
C ALA A 276 12.35 0.94 -12.03
N ALA A 277 11.31 0.10 -12.05
CA ALA A 277 10.70 -0.47 -10.86
C ALA A 277 11.71 -1.28 -10.04
N LEU A 278 12.49 -2.15 -10.68
CA LEU A 278 13.54 -2.92 -10.01
C LEU A 278 14.66 -2.04 -9.46
N THR A 279 15.00 -0.95 -10.15
CA THR A 279 16.00 0.02 -9.68
C THR A 279 15.54 0.71 -8.40
N VAL A 280 14.28 1.16 -8.35
CA VAL A 280 13.68 1.74 -7.14
C VAL A 280 13.68 0.72 -6.00
N PHE A 281 13.14 -0.46 -6.25
CA PHE A 281 13.05 -1.56 -5.29
C PHE A 281 14.40 -1.86 -4.61
N LYS A 282 15.45 -2.00 -5.41
CA LYS A 282 16.81 -2.27 -4.92
C LYS A 282 17.42 -1.08 -4.21
N THR A 283 17.19 0.15 -4.71
CA THR A 283 17.80 1.37 -4.15
C THR A 283 17.33 1.65 -2.73
N ILE A 284 16.03 1.45 -2.45
CA ILE A 284 15.47 1.65 -1.11
C ILE A 284 15.51 0.41 -0.23
N GLY A 285 16.06 -0.70 -0.73
CA GLY A 285 16.28 -1.92 0.03
C GLY A 285 15.01 -2.73 0.28
N LEU A 286 14.01 -2.63 -0.59
CA LEU A 286 12.80 -3.46 -0.48
C LEU A 286 13.10 -4.94 -0.67
N ALA A 287 12.25 -5.77 -0.10
CA ALA A 287 12.34 -7.21 -0.19
C ALA A 287 10.99 -7.84 -0.51
N VAL A 288 11.02 -9.05 -1.03
CA VAL A 288 9.88 -9.95 -1.25
C VAL A 288 8.95 -9.49 -2.36
N TYR A 289 8.19 -8.43 -2.17
CA TYR A 289 7.26 -7.92 -3.17
C TYR A 289 6.94 -6.43 -2.93
N SER A 290 6.50 -5.78 -3.97
CA SER A 290 6.02 -4.39 -3.95
C SER A 290 5.27 -4.09 -5.24
N ARG A 291 4.68 -2.90 -5.36
CA ARG A 291 4.12 -2.36 -6.60
C ARG A 291 4.61 -0.93 -6.80
N ALA A 292 5.23 -0.69 -7.94
CA ALA A 292 5.69 0.64 -8.35
C ALA A 292 4.70 1.26 -9.35
N ASP A 293 4.39 2.54 -9.17
CA ASP A 293 3.38 3.26 -9.91
C ASP A 293 4.05 4.33 -10.79
N PHE A 294 3.66 4.39 -12.07
CA PHE A 294 4.26 5.26 -13.09
C PHE A 294 3.21 6.00 -13.92
N ILE A 295 3.58 7.20 -14.40
CA ILE A 295 2.96 7.79 -15.59
C ILE A 295 3.94 7.63 -16.74
N VAL A 296 3.49 7.00 -17.83
CA VAL A 296 4.29 6.79 -19.04
C VAL A 296 3.82 7.74 -20.11
N THR A 297 4.73 8.62 -20.55
CA THR A 297 4.45 9.64 -21.59
C THR A 297 4.37 9.01 -22.99
N GLU A 298 3.91 9.78 -23.98
CA GLU A 298 3.74 9.31 -25.37
C GLU A 298 5.05 8.84 -26.02
N ASP A 299 6.20 9.31 -25.56
CA ASP A 299 7.54 8.87 -26.01
C ASP A 299 8.07 7.65 -25.26
N GLY A 300 7.27 7.09 -24.34
CA GLY A 300 7.63 5.89 -23.55
C GLY A 300 8.45 6.17 -22.30
N THR A 301 8.65 7.43 -21.90
CA THR A 301 9.40 7.77 -20.70
C THR A 301 8.57 7.43 -19.44
N PRO A 302 9.04 6.50 -18.56
CA PRO A 302 8.32 6.15 -17.34
C PRO A 302 8.68 7.11 -16.20
N TYR A 303 7.75 7.95 -15.80
CA TYR A 303 7.88 8.82 -14.63
C TYR A 303 7.44 8.09 -13.37
N PHE A 304 8.39 7.73 -12.52
CA PHE A 304 8.11 7.07 -11.24
C PHE A 304 7.38 8.01 -10.28
N LEU A 305 6.27 7.56 -9.71
CA LEU A 305 5.45 8.29 -8.75
C LEU A 305 5.70 7.86 -7.31
N GLU A 306 5.46 6.59 -7.02
CA GLU A 306 5.57 5.98 -5.68
C GLU A 306 5.75 4.46 -5.77
N ILE A 307 6.11 3.83 -4.66
CA ILE A 307 6.19 2.38 -4.52
C ILE A 307 5.48 1.93 -3.23
N ASN A 308 4.64 0.93 -3.34
CA ASN A 308 3.82 0.40 -2.25
C ASN A 308 4.40 -0.92 -1.76
N THR A 309 4.61 -1.06 -0.45
CA THR A 309 5.26 -2.24 0.16
C THR A 309 4.29 -3.34 0.55
N LEU A 310 3.03 -3.01 0.79
CA LEU A 310 1.94 -3.96 1.04
C LEU A 310 0.77 -3.64 0.09
N PRO A 311 0.94 -3.85 -1.23
CA PRO A 311 -0.13 -3.58 -2.19
C PRO A 311 -1.35 -4.45 -1.94
N GLY A 312 -2.51 -4.03 -2.46
CA GLY A 312 -3.77 -4.75 -2.32
C GLY A 312 -3.65 -6.21 -2.73
N MET A 313 -4.22 -7.08 -1.90
CA MET A 313 -4.16 -8.55 -2.05
C MET A 313 -5.55 -9.17 -2.09
N THR A 314 -6.54 -8.53 -2.72
CA THR A 314 -7.75 -9.23 -3.16
C THR A 314 -7.49 -9.90 -4.51
N PRO A 315 -8.21 -10.96 -4.91
CA PRO A 315 -8.03 -11.59 -6.23
C PRO A 315 -8.17 -10.64 -7.42
N THR A 316 -8.87 -9.52 -7.24
CA THR A 316 -9.06 -8.48 -8.26
C THR A 316 -8.09 -7.31 -8.09
N SER A 317 -7.19 -7.34 -7.12
CA SER A 317 -6.11 -6.35 -6.99
C SER A 317 -5.04 -6.53 -8.06
N LEU A 318 -4.27 -5.50 -8.33
CA LEU A 318 -3.33 -5.43 -9.46
C LEU A 318 -2.24 -6.50 -9.38
N VAL A 319 -1.57 -6.64 -8.24
CA VAL A 319 -0.49 -7.63 -8.06
C VAL A 319 -0.95 -9.08 -8.31
N PRO A 320 -2.11 -9.54 -7.78
CA PRO A 320 -2.66 -10.83 -8.16
C PRO A 320 -2.98 -10.99 -9.65
N GLN A 321 -3.43 -9.93 -10.35
CA GLN A 321 -3.68 -9.96 -11.79
C GLN A 321 -2.37 -10.11 -12.58
N GLU A 322 -1.34 -9.33 -12.23
CA GLU A 322 -0.01 -9.43 -12.84
C GLU A 322 0.64 -10.81 -12.59
N ALA A 323 0.48 -11.38 -11.41
CA ALA A 323 0.92 -12.74 -11.09
C ALA A 323 0.17 -13.80 -11.92
N ALA A 324 -1.15 -13.65 -12.06
CA ALA A 324 -1.96 -14.54 -12.88
C ALA A 324 -1.56 -14.50 -14.36
N ALA A 325 -1.14 -13.34 -14.89
CA ALA A 325 -0.66 -13.19 -16.26
C ALA A 325 0.59 -14.03 -16.56
N VAL A 326 1.37 -14.41 -15.53
CA VAL A 326 2.51 -15.32 -15.65
C VAL A 326 2.22 -16.73 -15.11
N GLY A 327 0.95 -17.08 -14.88
CA GLY A 327 0.51 -18.41 -14.46
C GLY A 327 0.64 -18.71 -12.97
N ILE A 328 0.86 -17.69 -12.13
CA ILE A 328 0.88 -17.82 -10.67
C ILE A 328 -0.54 -17.60 -10.14
N ASP A 329 -1.21 -18.66 -9.68
CA ASP A 329 -2.52 -18.53 -9.05
C ASP A 329 -2.45 -17.81 -7.70
N TYR A 330 -3.58 -17.28 -7.24
CA TYR A 330 -3.66 -16.46 -6.05
C TYR A 330 -3.13 -17.14 -4.77
N ALA A 331 -3.45 -18.42 -4.57
CA ALA A 331 -2.98 -19.16 -3.39
C ALA A 331 -1.46 -19.41 -3.46
N THR A 332 -0.95 -19.72 -4.65
CA THR A 332 0.49 -19.85 -4.91
C THR A 332 1.22 -18.52 -4.69
N LEU A 333 0.63 -17.39 -5.10
CA LEU A 333 1.20 -16.07 -4.81
C LEU A 333 1.32 -15.82 -3.31
N CYS A 334 0.27 -16.10 -2.54
CA CYS A 334 0.30 -15.93 -1.07
C CYS A 334 1.38 -16.80 -0.41
N GLU A 335 1.52 -18.07 -0.84
CA GLU A 335 2.59 -18.96 -0.33
C GLU A 335 3.98 -18.47 -0.77
N THR A 336 4.15 -18.03 -2.02
CA THR A 336 5.42 -17.48 -2.53
C THR A 336 5.88 -16.27 -1.72
N ILE A 337 4.95 -15.38 -1.34
CA ILE A 337 5.25 -14.21 -0.48
C ILE A 337 5.75 -14.68 0.89
N ILE A 338 5.12 -15.69 1.50
CA ILE A 338 5.55 -16.26 2.79
C ILE A 338 6.95 -16.87 2.67
N GLU A 339 7.15 -17.75 1.69
CA GLU A 339 8.43 -18.43 1.49
C GLU A 339 9.58 -17.46 1.25
N ALA A 340 9.37 -16.48 0.36
CA ALA A 340 10.35 -15.43 0.09
C ALA A 340 10.65 -14.57 1.33
N SER A 341 9.64 -14.31 2.15
CA SER A 341 9.81 -13.54 3.39
C SER A 341 10.62 -14.31 4.44
N LEU A 342 10.35 -15.59 4.61
CA LEU A 342 11.12 -16.47 5.50
C LEU A 342 12.57 -16.63 5.01
N GLU A 343 12.78 -16.67 3.69
CA GLU A 343 14.12 -16.73 3.10
C GLU A 343 14.89 -15.43 3.35
N ALA A 344 14.29 -14.28 3.11
CA ALA A 344 14.91 -12.97 3.33
C ALA A 344 15.34 -12.73 4.80
N ARG A 345 14.68 -13.40 5.76
CA ARG A 345 14.96 -13.27 7.20
C ARG A 345 15.83 -14.37 7.80
N LYS A 346 16.32 -15.34 7.01
CA LYS A 346 17.21 -16.40 7.49
C LYS A 346 18.56 -15.92 8.04
N GLY A 347 18.95 -14.66 7.77
CA GLY A 347 20.20 -14.07 8.24
C GLY A 347 20.16 -13.46 9.65
N GLY A 348 19.01 -13.46 10.33
CA GLY A 348 18.81 -12.76 11.59
C GLY A 348 18.74 -11.23 11.42
N ILE A 349 18.23 -10.55 12.44
CA ILE A 349 18.35 -9.09 12.59
C ILE A 349 19.84 -8.76 12.75
#